data_75238d3ee676164cb6c12143e744228c
#
_entry.id   75238d3ee676164cb6c12143e744228c
#
_cell.length_a   1.000
_cell.length_b   1.000
_cell.length_c   1.000
_cell.angle_alpha   90.00
_cell.angle_beta   90.00
_cell.angle_gamma   90.00
#
_symmetry.space_group_name_H-M   'P 1'
#
loop_
_entity.id
_entity.type
_entity.pdbx_description
1 polymer ?
#
loop_
_entity_poly.entity_id
_entity_poly.type
_entity_poly.pdbx_seq_one_letter_code
_entity_poly.pdbx_strand_id
1 'polypeptide(L)'
;MIHSRLLNAVCALLLLLSANTVAFGQAGGNASSTAKNNDTVKSVKILIAYQSKYGSTKQYAEWIQQDTAGDLVNIENEDKPDLARYDIVIIGGYVRTGNIVIAPFIKDQWSVMKGKEVILFTTSATPPRHPKIQSIYEKSLPEEIRKGITYFSLPGRISGKDLTLFDKFLISLGKIMEQDECLKKDMGKDFDGVQRDNLLPLLEYLEDVKMRSKNRCSQRQ
;
A
#
# COMPACT_ATOMS: atom_id res chain seq x y z
N MET A 1 -44.02 13.16 17.55
CA MET A 1 -43.73 12.53 18.86
C MET A 1 -44.26 11.10 18.91
N ILE A 2 -43.91 10.18 18.02
CA ILE A 2 -44.28 8.74 18.07
C ILE A 2 -43.23 7.91 17.29
N HIS A 3 -41.93 8.08 17.46
CA HIS A 3 -40.93 7.22 16.81
C HIS A 3 -39.75 6.86 17.70
N SER A 4 -39.88 7.06 19.03
CA SER A 4 -38.76 6.86 19.96
C SER A 4 -38.93 5.68 20.94
N ARG A 5 -39.90 4.76 20.72
CA ARG A 5 -40.19 3.67 21.68
C ARG A 5 -40.06 2.24 21.14
N LEU A 6 -39.48 2.03 19.97
CA LEU A 6 -39.38 0.67 19.38
C LEU A 6 -37.95 0.10 19.29
N LEU A 7 -36.96 0.78 19.83
CA LEU A 7 -35.55 0.29 19.76
C LEU A 7 -34.99 -0.28 21.06
N ASN A 8 -35.78 -0.37 22.14
CA ASN A 8 -35.29 -0.86 23.44
C ASN A 8 -35.86 -2.23 23.86
N ALA A 9 -36.48 -3.00 22.96
CA ALA A 9 -37.14 -4.27 23.32
C ALA A 9 -36.44 -5.55 22.81
N VAL A 10 -35.28 -5.46 22.15
CA VAL A 10 -34.58 -6.65 21.58
C VAL A 10 -33.29 -7.06 22.32
N CYS A 11 -32.85 -6.29 23.30
CA CYS A 11 -31.60 -6.56 24.03
C CYS A 11 -31.76 -7.27 25.38
N ALA A 12 -32.96 -7.77 25.76
CA ALA A 12 -33.21 -8.31 27.10
C ALA A 12 -33.63 -9.79 27.13
N LEU A 13 -33.38 -10.58 26.10
CA LEU A 13 -33.85 -11.99 26.08
C LEU A 13 -32.76 -13.05 25.76
N LEU A 14 -31.51 -12.86 26.10
CA LEU A 14 -30.46 -13.89 25.94
C LEU A 14 -29.52 -14.01 27.15
N LEU A 15 -30.05 -13.93 28.35
CA LEU A 15 -29.30 -14.21 29.59
C LEU A 15 -30.17 -15.00 30.56
N LEU A 16 -30.46 -16.26 30.25
CA LEU A 16 -30.88 -17.27 31.26
C LEU A 16 -30.82 -18.67 30.62
N LEU A 17 -30.10 -19.57 31.29
CA LEU A 17 -29.85 -21.01 31.07
C LEU A 17 -28.44 -21.26 30.52
N SER A 18 -27.55 -21.95 31.25
CA SER A 18 -27.71 -22.96 32.27
C SER A 18 -26.40 -23.15 33.05
N ALA A 19 -26.52 -23.14 34.37
CA ALA A 19 -25.53 -23.75 35.24
C ALA A 19 -25.82 -25.27 35.28
N ASN A 20 -24.84 -26.10 34.98
CA ASN A 20 -24.78 -27.49 35.41
C ASN A 20 -23.38 -27.83 35.89
N THR A 21 -23.22 -27.81 37.19
CA THR A 21 -22.13 -28.41 37.92
C THR A 21 -22.30 -29.93 37.90
N VAL A 22 -21.27 -30.67 37.45
CA VAL A 22 -21.07 -32.05 37.85
C VAL A 22 -19.61 -32.21 38.31
N ALA A 23 -19.42 -32.41 39.57
CA ALA A 23 -18.18 -32.86 40.17
C ALA A 23 -18.07 -34.38 40.06
N PHE A 24 -16.91 -34.90 39.90
CA PHE A 24 -16.28 -36.10 40.50
C PHE A 24 -15.39 -36.88 39.50
N GLY A 25 -14.17 -37.16 39.95
CA GLY A 25 -13.35 -38.23 39.41
C GLY A 25 -11.85 -37.90 39.31
N GLN A 26 -11.10 -37.95 40.43
CA GLN A 26 -9.65 -38.06 40.36
C GLN A 26 -9.28 -39.46 39.88
N ALA A 27 -8.46 -39.56 38.85
CA ALA A 27 -7.60 -40.72 38.59
C ALA A 27 -6.29 -40.21 37.97
N GLY A 28 -5.17 -40.53 38.65
CA GLY A 28 -3.84 -40.15 38.22
C GLY A 28 -3.45 -40.83 36.91
N GLY A 29 -2.86 -40.08 36.03
CA GLY A 29 -2.25 -40.58 34.80
C GLY A 29 -1.15 -39.62 34.38
N ASN A 30 0.08 -40.08 34.34
CA ASN A 30 1.26 -39.38 33.83
C ASN A 30 0.97 -38.77 32.47
N ALA A 31 0.81 -37.48 32.43
CA ALA A 31 0.78 -36.73 31.15
C ALA A 31 2.22 -36.34 30.81
N SER A 32 2.80 -37.11 29.90
CA SER A 32 3.94 -36.70 29.09
C SER A 32 3.69 -35.28 28.55
N SER A 33 4.49 -34.36 29.00
CA SER A 33 4.47 -32.98 28.48
C SER A 33 4.95 -33.00 27.02
N THR A 34 4.00 -33.13 26.10
CA THR A 34 4.25 -32.79 24.70
C THR A 34 4.43 -31.26 24.63
N ALA A 35 5.67 -30.81 24.66
CA ALA A 35 6.03 -29.46 24.35
C ALA A 35 5.45 -29.18 22.95
N LYS A 36 4.36 -28.40 22.88
CA LYS A 36 3.93 -27.79 21.65
C LYS A 36 5.07 -26.84 21.24
N ASN A 37 5.87 -27.25 20.27
CA ASN A 37 6.72 -26.35 19.53
C ASN A 37 5.79 -25.31 18.90
N ASN A 38 5.60 -24.20 19.58
CA ASN A 38 5.11 -22.98 18.97
C ASN A 38 6.25 -22.47 18.07
N ASP A 39 6.40 -23.06 16.90
CA ASP A 39 7.12 -22.44 15.81
C ASP A 39 6.35 -21.15 15.49
N THR A 40 6.74 -20.06 16.14
CA THR A 40 6.31 -18.71 15.82
C THR A 40 6.87 -18.41 14.43
N VAL A 41 6.10 -18.79 13.40
CA VAL A 41 6.37 -18.33 12.04
C VAL A 41 6.40 -16.80 12.11
N LYS A 42 7.59 -16.22 12.06
CA LYS A 42 7.77 -14.76 12.09
C LYS A 42 6.91 -14.15 10.98
N SER A 43 5.85 -13.46 11.34
CA SER A 43 5.00 -12.77 10.38
C SER A 43 5.80 -11.69 9.66
N VAL A 44 5.73 -11.68 8.33
CA VAL A 44 6.38 -10.66 7.49
C VAL A 44 5.70 -9.33 7.76
N LYS A 45 6.47 -8.33 8.21
CA LYS A 45 5.97 -6.97 8.48
C LYS A 45 6.05 -6.12 7.23
N ILE A 46 4.93 -5.53 6.85
CA ILE A 46 4.78 -4.72 5.64
C ILE A 46 4.45 -3.29 6.03
N LEU A 47 5.19 -2.32 5.48
CA LEU A 47 4.86 -0.91 5.52
C LEU A 47 4.35 -0.46 4.14
N ILE A 48 3.30 0.35 4.13
CA ILE A 48 2.80 1.07 2.96
C ILE A 48 2.93 2.57 3.25
N ALA A 49 4.01 3.18 2.76
CA ALA A 49 4.26 4.61 2.89
C ALA A 49 3.82 5.33 1.62
N TYR A 50 3.00 6.37 1.72
CA TYR A 50 2.51 7.06 0.53
C TYR A 50 2.48 8.57 0.66
N GLN A 51 2.49 9.23 -0.50
CA GLN A 51 2.24 10.66 -0.68
C GLN A 51 1.20 10.85 -1.76
N SER A 52 0.13 11.62 -1.50
CA SER A 52 -1.00 11.74 -2.42
C SER A 52 -1.61 13.13 -2.41
N LYS A 53 -1.72 13.77 -3.57
CA LYS A 53 -2.31 15.11 -3.69
C LYS A 53 -3.82 15.07 -4.02
N TYR A 54 -4.21 14.27 -5.00
CA TYR A 54 -5.59 14.18 -5.53
C TYR A 54 -6.26 12.83 -5.26
N GLY A 55 -5.76 12.08 -4.30
CA GLY A 55 -6.39 10.87 -3.79
C GLY A 55 -6.10 9.57 -4.56
N SER A 56 -5.54 9.61 -5.79
CA SER A 56 -5.27 8.39 -6.56
C SER A 56 -4.30 7.45 -5.84
N THR A 57 -3.14 7.97 -5.41
CA THR A 57 -2.13 7.18 -4.70
C THR A 57 -2.65 6.66 -3.36
N LYS A 58 -3.40 7.51 -2.63
CA LYS A 58 -4.06 7.14 -1.37
C LYS A 58 -4.99 5.94 -1.58
N GLN A 59 -5.86 6.00 -2.60
CA GLN A 59 -6.82 4.94 -2.89
C GLN A 59 -6.13 3.59 -3.16
N TYR A 60 -5.07 3.57 -3.97
CA TYR A 60 -4.29 2.35 -4.19
C TYR A 60 -3.59 1.87 -2.90
N ALA A 61 -3.02 2.78 -2.11
CA ALA A 61 -2.37 2.45 -0.85
C ALA A 61 -3.35 1.81 0.16
N GLU A 62 -4.58 2.34 0.25
CA GLU A 62 -5.65 1.78 1.07
C GLU A 62 -6.08 0.38 0.59
N TRP A 63 -6.17 0.14 -0.71
CA TRP A 63 -6.48 -1.19 -1.24
C TRP A 63 -5.34 -2.19 -0.95
N ILE A 64 -4.08 -1.77 -1.11
CA ILE A 64 -2.93 -2.61 -0.76
C ILE A 64 -2.96 -2.93 0.75
N GLN A 65 -3.30 -1.98 1.61
CA GLN A 65 -3.46 -2.22 3.04
C GLN A 65 -4.54 -3.26 3.33
N GLN A 66 -5.70 -3.16 2.69
CA GLN A 66 -6.80 -4.12 2.85
C GLN A 66 -6.37 -5.55 2.47
N ASP A 67 -5.56 -5.70 1.41
CA ASP A 67 -5.13 -7.00 0.91
C ASP A 67 -3.94 -7.58 1.71
N THR A 68 -3.17 -6.73 2.40
CA THR A 68 -1.92 -7.15 3.06
C THR A 68 -1.95 -7.08 4.57
N ALA A 69 -2.91 -6.35 5.15
CA ALA A 69 -2.95 -5.96 6.56
C ALA A 69 -1.66 -5.26 7.03
N GLY A 70 -0.94 -4.58 6.11
CA GLY A 70 0.25 -3.80 6.43
C GLY A 70 -0.06 -2.48 7.13
N ASP A 71 0.96 -1.89 7.74
CA ASP A 71 0.85 -0.54 8.33
C ASP A 71 0.82 0.51 7.21
N LEU A 72 -0.16 1.42 7.26
CA LEU A 72 -0.35 2.49 6.26
C LEU A 72 0.06 3.83 6.85
N VAL A 73 0.96 4.55 6.18
CA VAL A 73 1.50 5.84 6.63
C VAL A 73 1.45 6.87 5.50
N ASN A 74 0.84 8.02 5.74
CA ASN A 74 0.94 9.19 4.87
C ASN A 74 2.14 10.04 5.30
N ILE A 75 3.21 10.03 4.52
CA ILE A 75 4.47 10.73 4.87
C ILE A 75 4.37 12.26 4.87
N GLU A 76 3.27 12.85 4.39
CA GLU A 76 3.06 14.30 4.42
C GLU A 76 2.52 14.78 5.78
N ASN A 77 1.79 13.92 6.50
CA ASN A 77 1.03 14.29 7.68
C ASN A 77 1.50 13.59 8.96
N GLU A 78 2.40 12.64 8.84
CA GLU A 78 2.86 11.80 9.94
C GLU A 78 4.38 11.87 10.10
N ASP A 79 4.87 11.58 11.29
CA ASP A 79 6.29 11.42 11.55
C ASP A 79 6.87 10.30 10.64
N LYS A 80 8.14 10.45 10.26
CA LYS A 80 8.81 9.44 9.44
C LYS A 80 8.72 8.06 10.11
N PRO A 81 8.17 7.04 9.42
CA PRO A 81 8.04 5.71 10.01
C PRO A 81 9.43 5.09 10.27
N ASP A 82 9.53 4.32 11.35
CA ASP A 82 10.72 3.51 11.63
C ASP A 82 10.81 2.33 10.64
N LEU A 83 11.45 2.57 9.51
CA LEU A 83 11.60 1.61 8.42
C LEU A 83 12.37 0.34 8.84
N ALA A 84 13.18 0.41 9.91
CA ALA A 84 13.98 -0.75 10.36
C ALA A 84 13.09 -1.93 10.81
N ARG A 85 11.88 -1.64 11.26
CA ARG A 85 10.93 -2.64 11.80
C ARG A 85 10.25 -3.52 10.74
N TYR A 86 10.37 -3.16 9.45
CA TYR A 86 9.64 -3.80 8.36
C TYR A 86 10.56 -4.66 7.49
N ASP A 87 10.01 -5.77 7.00
CA ASP A 87 10.69 -6.68 6.09
C ASP A 87 10.44 -6.28 4.62
N ILE A 88 9.23 -5.74 4.33
CA ILE A 88 8.80 -5.25 3.02
C ILE A 88 8.36 -3.80 3.15
N VAL A 89 8.82 -2.95 2.25
CA VAL A 89 8.45 -1.53 2.18
C VAL A 89 7.80 -1.22 0.83
N ILE A 90 6.51 -0.90 0.84
CA ILE A 90 5.77 -0.48 -0.34
C ILE A 90 5.65 1.03 -0.31
N ILE A 91 6.09 1.70 -1.36
CA ILE A 91 6.13 3.16 -1.44
C ILE A 91 5.21 3.62 -2.57
N GLY A 92 4.25 4.47 -2.23
CA GLY A 92 3.29 5.05 -3.17
C GLY A 92 3.55 6.53 -3.42
N GLY A 93 3.68 6.93 -4.68
CA GLY A 93 3.83 8.33 -5.07
C GLY A 93 3.02 8.70 -6.30
N TYR A 94 3.12 9.95 -6.72
CA TYR A 94 2.52 10.41 -7.97
C TYR A 94 3.54 11.15 -8.82
N VAL A 95 3.29 11.15 -10.12
CA VAL A 95 4.10 11.91 -11.08
C VAL A 95 3.57 13.34 -11.18
N ARG A 96 4.46 14.31 -11.04
CA ARG A 96 4.14 15.73 -11.21
C ARG A 96 5.28 16.43 -11.94
N THR A 97 4.97 17.20 -12.98
CA THR A 97 5.98 17.94 -13.77
C THR A 97 7.18 17.10 -14.20
N GLY A 98 6.94 15.84 -14.62
CA GLY A 98 7.98 14.92 -15.09
C GLY A 98 8.92 14.40 -14.00
N ASN A 99 8.49 14.39 -12.73
CA ASN A 99 9.24 13.83 -11.60
C ASN A 99 8.32 12.99 -10.71
N ILE A 100 8.89 12.01 -10.03
CA ILE A 100 8.21 11.24 -8.97
C ILE A 100 8.32 12.03 -7.67
N VAL A 101 7.18 12.47 -7.11
CA VAL A 101 7.16 13.40 -5.98
C VAL A 101 7.74 12.79 -4.71
N ILE A 102 7.59 11.47 -4.49
CA ILE A 102 8.12 10.78 -3.32
C ILE A 102 9.61 10.42 -3.44
N ALA A 103 10.27 10.68 -4.57
CA ALA A 103 11.68 10.34 -4.79
C ALA A 103 12.66 10.93 -3.75
N PRO A 104 12.48 12.16 -3.23
CA PRO A 104 13.33 12.69 -2.15
C PRO A 104 13.28 11.82 -0.88
N PHE A 105 12.10 11.37 -0.47
CA PHE A 105 11.93 10.47 0.67
C PHE A 105 12.69 9.14 0.45
N ILE A 106 12.58 8.56 -0.75
CA ILE A 106 13.29 7.31 -1.09
C ILE A 106 14.80 7.51 -0.98
N LYS A 107 15.34 8.60 -1.52
CA LYS A 107 16.78 8.91 -1.46
C LYS A 107 17.27 9.09 -0.03
N ASP A 108 16.52 9.83 0.78
CA ASP A 108 16.86 10.11 2.19
C ASP A 108 16.85 8.82 3.03
N GLN A 109 15.90 7.93 2.80
CA GLN A 109 15.72 6.70 3.58
C GLN A 109 16.38 5.46 2.96
N TRP A 110 17.09 5.60 1.84
CA TRP A 110 17.63 4.46 1.12
C TRP A 110 18.59 3.60 1.93
N SER A 111 19.42 4.21 2.78
CA SER A 111 20.36 3.47 3.64
C SER A 111 19.69 2.45 4.55
N VAL A 112 18.47 2.75 5.03
CA VAL A 112 17.68 1.86 5.88
C VAL A 112 16.89 0.84 5.05
N MET A 113 16.48 1.19 3.84
CA MET A 113 15.72 0.32 2.95
C MET A 113 16.58 -0.66 2.16
N LYS A 114 17.86 -0.32 1.92
CA LYS A 114 18.79 -1.16 1.18
C LYS A 114 18.90 -2.57 1.78
N GLY A 115 18.63 -3.58 0.96
CA GLY A 115 18.64 -4.99 1.39
C GLY A 115 17.28 -5.52 1.88
N LYS A 116 16.26 -4.66 1.97
CA LYS A 116 14.87 -5.07 2.14
C LYS A 116 14.19 -5.28 0.79
N GLU A 117 13.01 -5.88 0.81
CA GLU A 117 12.14 -5.87 -0.35
C GLU A 117 11.46 -4.51 -0.47
N VAL A 118 11.78 -3.76 -1.53
CA VAL A 118 11.25 -2.42 -1.77
C VAL A 118 10.44 -2.40 -3.05
N ILE A 119 9.17 -2.03 -2.93
CA ILE A 119 8.23 -1.89 -4.05
C ILE A 119 7.85 -0.43 -4.17
N LEU A 120 8.00 0.14 -5.35
CA LEU A 120 7.54 1.49 -5.66
C LEU A 120 6.36 1.42 -6.64
N PHE A 121 5.24 2.03 -6.30
CA PHE A 121 4.21 2.31 -7.29
C PHE A 121 4.01 3.81 -7.47
N THR A 122 3.75 4.24 -8.70
CA THR A 122 3.44 5.64 -8.98
C THR A 122 2.15 5.77 -9.76
N THR A 123 1.42 6.84 -9.49
CA THR A 123 0.21 7.18 -10.23
C THR A 123 0.44 8.36 -11.15
N SER A 124 -0.08 8.29 -12.37
CA SER A 124 -0.01 9.38 -13.35
C SER A 124 -1.21 9.35 -14.31
N ALA A 125 -1.43 10.47 -15.02
CA ALA A 125 -2.35 10.49 -16.16
C ALA A 125 -1.70 9.97 -17.46
N THR A 126 -0.36 9.86 -17.49
CA THR A 126 0.34 9.22 -18.61
C THR A 126 0.08 7.71 -18.53
N PRO A 127 -0.26 7.03 -19.63
CA PRO A 127 -0.50 5.60 -19.65
C PRO A 127 0.69 4.81 -19.07
N PRO A 128 0.46 3.77 -18.24
CA PRO A 128 1.53 3.07 -17.52
C PRO A 128 2.63 2.47 -18.41
N ARG A 129 2.29 2.08 -19.64
CA ARG A 129 3.24 1.48 -20.60
C ARG A 129 3.90 2.51 -21.52
N HIS A 130 3.60 3.80 -21.35
CA HIS A 130 4.19 4.84 -22.19
C HIS A 130 5.70 4.98 -21.87
N PRO A 131 6.60 5.09 -22.88
CA PRO A 131 8.06 5.18 -22.67
C PRO A 131 8.48 6.33 -21.75
N LYS A 132 7.70 7.42 -21.72
CA LYS A 132 7.93 8.57 -20.85
C LYS A 132 7.90 8.20 -19.36
N ILE A 133 7.11 7.20 -18.95
CA ILE A 133 7.06 6.74 -17.57
C ILE A 133 8.41 6.18 -17.14
N GLN A 134 9.04 5.37 -17.98
CA GLN A 134 10.37 4.83 -17.72
C GLN A 134 11.41 5.95 -17.60
N SER A 135 11.39 6.91 -18.52
CA SER A 135 12.30 8.07 -18.47
C SER A 135 12.11 8.91 -17.19
N ILE A 136 10.87 9.10 -16.74
CA ILE A 136 10.56 9.79 -15.47
C ILE A 136 11.14 9.02 -14.27
N TYR A 137 10.98 7.70 -14.24
CA TYR A 137 11.53 6.86 -13.19
C TYR A 137 13.06 6.95 -13.12
N GLU A 138 13.73 6.82 -14.27
CA GLU A 138 15.18 6.91 -14.40
C GLU A 138 15.75 8.26 -14.00
N LYS A 139 15.07 9.34 -14.39
CA LYS A 139 15.44 10.71 -14.01
C LYS A 139 15.23 10.97 -12.51
N SER A 140 14.19 10.39 -11.92
CA SER A 140 13.81 10.67 -10.52
C SER A 140 14.71 9.97 -9.51
N LEU A 141 15.23 8.79 -9.82
CA LEU A 141 16.01 7.96 -8.91
C LEU A 141 17.33 7.51 -9.54
N PRO A 142 18.47 7.59 -8.81
CA PRO A 142 19.76 7.04 -9.22
C PRO A 142 19.68 5.54 -9.53
N GLU A 143 20.55 5.07 -10.42
CA GLU A 143 20.56 3.67 -10.86
C GLU A 143 20.79 2.68 -9.72
N GLU A 144 21.68 2.99 -8.78
CA GLU A 144 21.95 2.14 -7.62
C GLU A 144 20.72 1.96 -6.72
N ILE A 145 19.82 2.97 -6.64
CA ILE A 145 18.54 2.88 -5.93
C ILE A 145 17.55 2.05 -6.74
N ARG A 146 17.46 2.33 -8.05
CA ARG A 146 16.53 1.63 -8.94
C ARG A 146 16.77 0.12 -9.03
N LYS A 147 18.03 -0.32 -8.95
CA LYS A 147 18.39 -1.76 -8.90
C LYS A 147 17.83 -2.51 -7.68
N GLY A 148 17.53 -1.80 -6.60
CA GLY A 148 16.95 -2.38 -5.38
C GLY A 148 15.44 -2.17 -5.24
N ILE A 149 14.76 -1.70 -6.29
CA ILE A 149 13.32 -1.39 -6.28
C ILE A 149 12.60 -2.14 -7.39
N THR A 150 11.51 -2.82 -7.04
CA THR A 150 10.53 -3.30 -8.02
C THR A 150 9.51 -2.20 -8.29
N TYR A 151 9.41 -1.75 -9.55
CA TYR A 151 8.64 -0.57 -9.92
C TYR A 151 7.35 -0.92 -10.67
N PHE A 152 6.23 -0.29 -10.28
CA PHE A 152 4.93 -0.36 -10.93
C PHE A 152 4.40 1.03 -11.25
N SER A 153 3.94 1.24 -12.48
CA SER A 153 3.20 2.45 -12.86
C SER A 153 1.72 2.13 -12.94
N LEU A 154 0.89 2.95 -12.30
CA LEU A 154 -0.56 2.78 -12.24
C LEU A 154 -1.27 4.00 -12.82
N PRO A 155 -2.45 3.82 -13.45
CA PRO A 155 -3.26 4.95 -13.88
C PRO A 155 -3.68 5.81 -12.68
N GLY A 156 -3.64 7.13 -12.86
CA GLY A 156 -4.12 8.08 -11.85
C GLY A 156 -5.52 8.59 -12.18
N ARG A 157 -5.84 9.74 -11.56
CA ARG A 157 -7.07 10.49 -11.79
C ARG A 157 -6.71 11.96 -11.96
N ILE A 158 -7.36 12.65 -12.89
CA ILE A 158 -7.37 14.10 -13.02
C ILE A 158 -8.83 14.55 -13.13
N SER A 159 -9.22 15.49 -12.27
CA SER A 159 -10.49 16.20 -12.36
C SER A 159 -10.21 17.68 -12.37
N GLY A 160 -10.62 18.38 -13.41
CA GLY A 160 -10.43 19.83 -13.56
C GLY A 160 -11.07 20.65 -12.43
N LYS A 161 -12.06 20.08 -11.72
CA LYS A 161 -12.71 20.69 -10.55
C LYS A 161 -11.79 20.68 -9.34
N ASP A 162 -10.97 19.65 -9.19
CA ASP A 162 -10.11 19.45 -8.01
C ASP A 162 -8.73 20.11 -8.20
N LEU A 163 -8.34 20.46 -9.43
CA LEU A 163 -7.06 21.08 -9.73
C LEU A 163 -6.96 22.49 -9.18
N THR A 164 -5.86 22.77 -8.45
CA THR A 164 -5.54 24.14 -8.06
C THR A 164 -5.25 25.01 -9.29
N LEU A 165 -5.40 26.34 -9.16
CA LEU A 165 -5.06 27.27 -10.25
C LEU A 165 -3.60 27.11 -10.69
N PHE A 166 -2.70 26.85 -9.75
CA PHE A 166 -1.29 26.62 -10.04
C PHE A 166 -1.07 25.33 -10.85
N ASP A 167 -1.78 24.22 -10.52
CA ASP A 167 -1.67 23.00 -11.30
C ASP A 167 -2.28 23.13 -12.69
N LYS A 168 -3.37 23.89 -12.85
CA LYS A 168 -3.91 24.23 -14.18
C LYS A 168 -2.90 25.00 -15.02
N PHE A 169 -2.20 25.96 -14.40
CA PHE A 169 -1.12 26.70 -15.07
C PHE A 169 0.04 25.76 -15.46
N LEU A 170 0.50 24.88 -14.56
CA LEU A 170 1.56 23.92 -14.86
C LEU A 170 1.17 22.95 -15.98
N ILE A 171 -0.07 22.47 -16.01
CA ILE A 171 -0.58 21.62 -17.10
C ILE A 171 -0.57 22.38 -18.42
N SER A 172 -1.00 23.66 -18.45
CA SER A 172 -0.98 24.50 -19.64
C SER A 172 0.43 24.70 -20.16
N LEU A 173 1.39 24.98 -19.27
CA LEU A 173 2.79 25.11 -19.62
C LEU A 173 3.37 23.78 -20.14
N GLY A 174 3.08 22.68 -19.45
CA GLY A 174 3.49 21.34 -19.86
C GLY A 174 2.94 20.96 -21.24
N LYS A 175 1.70 21.36 -21.55
CA LYS A 175 1.09 21.12 -22.87
C LYS A 175 1.84 21.83 -23.99
N ILE A 176 2.39 23.02 -23.74
CA ILE A 176 3.20 23.75 -24.73
C ILE A 176 4.53 23.04 -25.00
N MET A 177 5.12 22.43 -23.94
CA MET A 177 6.41 21.75 -24.00
C MET A 177 6.32 20.29 -24.44
N GLU A 178 5.11 19.71 -24.48
CA GLU A 178 4.89 18.30 -24.84
C GLU A 178 5.08 18.11 -26.34
N GLN A 179 5.93 17.16 -26.71
CA GLN A 179 6.22 16.79 -28.10
C GLN A 179 5.34 15.66 -28.61
N ASP A 180 4.83 14.81 -27.70
CA ASP A 180 3.89 13.75 -28.06
C ASP A 180 2.49 14.32 -28.25
N GLU A 181 2.02 14.37 -29.49
CA GLU A 181 0.72 14.95 -29.84
C GLU A 181 -0.46 14.18 -29.20
N CYS A 182 -0.34 12.87 -28.96
CA CYS A 182 -1.38 12.11 -28.28
C CYS A 182 -1.47 12.51 -26.81
N LEU A 183 -0.34 12.57 -26.09
CA LEU A 183 -0.32 13.04 -24.71
C LEU A 183 -0.76 14.51 -24.60
N LYS A 184 -0.29 15.36 -25.48
CA LYS A 184 -0.65 16.79 -25.53
C LYS A 184 -2.16 17.01 -25.68
N LYS A 185 -2.82 16.23 -26.53
CA LYS A 185 -4.27 16.28 -26.75
C LYS A 185 -5.07 15.91 -25.51
N ASP A 186 -4.55 14.99 -24.68
CA ASP A 186 -5.24 14.49 -23.50
C ASP A 186 -4.85 15.21 -22.21
N MET A 187 -3.77 16.00 -22.24
CA MET A 187 -3.36 16.80 -21.08
C MET A 187 -4.46 17.80 -20.66
N GLY A 188 -4.82 17.73 -19.37
CA GLY A 188 -5.81 18.61 -18.75
C GLY A 188 -7.26 18.20 -18.98
N LYS A 189 -7.54 17.10 -19.68
CA LYS A 189 -8.87 16.51 -19.72
C LYS A 189 -9.15 15.76 -18.42
N ASP A 190 -10.41 15.72 -18.04
CA ASP A 190 -10.87 14.87 -16.92
C ASP A 190 -10.65 13.41 -17.29
N PHE A 191 -10.04 12.68 -16.38
CA PHE A 191 -9.69 11.27 -16.55
C PHE A 191 -9.71 10.56 -15.19
N ASP A 192 -10.32 9.39 -15.13
CA ASP A 192 -10.27 8.49 -13.97
C ASP A 192 -9.90 7.07 -14.43
N GLY A 193 -8.65 6.69 -14.22
CA GLY A 193 -8.15 5.36 -14.48
C GLY A 193 -7.92 4.54 -13.20
N VAL A 194 -8.34 5.04 -12.03
CA VAL A 194 -8.13 4.37 -10.74
C VAL A 194 -9.08 3.21 -10.61
N GLN A 195 -8.56 1.99 -10.75
CA GLN A 195 -9.31 0.73 -10.64
C GLN A 195 -8.50 -0.27 -9.82
N ARG A 196 -9.21 -1.10 -9.01
CA ARG A 196 -8.54 -2.08 -8.13
C ARG A 196 -7.76 -3.12 -8.93
N ASP A 197 -8.26 -3.52 -10.09
CA ASP A 197 -7.61 -4.51 -10.96
C ASP A 197 -6.22 -4.09 -11.46
N ASN A 198 -5.94 -2.79 -11.47
CA ASN A 198 -4.60 -2.30 -11.81
C ASN A 198 -3.52 -2.76 -10.79
N LEU A 199 -3.93 -3.18 -9.59
CA LEU A 199 -3.03 -3.68 -8.56
C LEU A 199 -2.65 -5.16 -8.74
N LEU A 200 -3.34 -5.92 -9.58
CA LEU A 200 -3.10 -7.36 -9.73
C LEU A 200 -1.62 -7.71 -9.93
N PRO A 201 -0.85 -7.06 -10.83
CA PRO A 201 0.57 -7.40 -11.01
C PRO A 201 1.42 -7.12 -9.76
N LEU A 202 1.11 -6.07 -9.00
CA LEU A 202 1.80 -5.74 -7.76
C LEU A 202 1.48 -6.75 -6.66
N LEU A 203 0.22 -7.14 -6.52
CA LEU A 203 -0.24 -8.09 -5.51
C LEU A 203 0.29 -9.50 -5.80
N GLU A 204 0.30 -9.94 -7.05
CA GLU A 204 0.91 -11.21 -7.48
C GLU A 204 2.41 -11.23 -7.13
N TYR A 205 3.14 -10.17 -7.46
CA TYR A 205 4.55 -10.05 -7.09
C TYR A 205 4.76 -10.12 -5.57
N LEU A 206 3.91 -9.45 -4.80
CA LEU A 206 3.99 -9.44 -3.35
C LEU A 206 3.76 -10.82 -2.73
N GLU A 207 2.82 -11.60 -3.26
CA GLU A 207 2.60 -12.99 -2.82
C GLU A 207 3.81 -13.88 -3.11
N ASP A 208 4.45 -13.74 -4.26
CA ASP A 208 5.70 -14.45 -4.58
C ASP A 208 6.83 -14.08 -3.61
N VAL A 209 6.94 -12.81 -3.22
CA VAL A 209 7.91 -12.34 -2.22
C VAL A 209 7.64 -12.99 -0.86
N LYS A 210 6.38 -13.01 -0.41
CA LYS A 210 5.98 -13.63 0.86
C LYS A 210 6.30 -15.13 0.87
N MET A 211 6.00 -15.84 -0.21
CA MET A 211 6.32 -17.28 -0.33
C MET A 211 7.83 -17.53 -0.27
N ARG A 212 8.64 -16.74 -0.99
CA ARG A 212 10.11 -16.85 -0.95
C ARG A 212 10.67 -16.58 0.43
N SER A 213 10.09 -15.65 1.18
CA SER A 213 10.48 -15.34 2.55
C SER A 213 10.19 -16.49 3.52
N LYS A 214 9.02 -17.13 3.40
CA LYS A 214 8.66 -18.32 4.20
C LYS A 214 9.60 -19.50 3.96
N ASN A 215 9.90 -19.79 2.68
CA ASN A 215 10.78 -20.91 2.31
C ASN A 215 12.21 -20.72 2.81
N ARG A 216 12.74 -19.49 2.83
CA ARG A 216 14.06 -19.18 3.40
C ARG A 216 14.15 -19.41 4.90
N CYS A 217 13.07 -19.18 5.65
CA CYS A 217 13.02 -19.47 7.07
C CYS A 217 13.02 -20.98 7.34
N SER A 218 12.30 -21.77 6.54
CA SER A 218 12.22 -23.24 6.69
C SER A 218 13.52 -23.98 6.35
N GLN A 219 14.40 -23.39 5.52
CA GLN A 219 15.69 -24.01 5.14
C GLN A 219 16.83 -23.74 6.14
N ARG A 220 16.63 -22.87 7.12
CA ARG A 220 17.63 -22.52 8.15
C ARG A 220 17.42 -23.25 9.48
N GLN A 221 16.44 -24.12 9.55
CA GLN A 221 16.18 -25.05 10.65
C GLN A 221 16.69 -26.47 10.32
#